data_37cb9210f6fd41d08281e0e30edbb6e3
#
_entry.id   37cb9210f6fd41d08281e0e30edbb6e3
#
_cell.length_a   1.000
_cell.length_b   1.000
_cell.length_c   1.000
_cell.angle_alpha   90.00
_cell.angle_beta   90.00
_cell.angle_gamma   90.00
#
_symmetry.space_group_name_H-M   'P 1'
#
loop_
_entity.id
_entity.type
_entity.pdbx_description
1 polymer ?
#
loop_
_entity_poly.entity_id
_entity_poly.type
_entity_poly.pdbx_seq_one_letter_code
_entity_poly.pdbx_strand_id
1 'polypeptide(L)'
;MNTKSRLSQAVIALIISGASGGAILSGFLDEKEGNSLKAYRDGGGVVTICRGVTRIDGKPVKMGTQLSPAECDRLNQIEADKAIAWVKRHVHVPLTEPQIAGIASFCPYNIGPSKCFSSTFYRKLNAGDIKGACAELPKWTRDGGKDCRQTKGQPDGCYGQVIRRDQETELLCGEWGQ
;
A
#
# COMPACT_ATOMS: atom_id res chain seq x y z
N MET A 1 13.15 -8.87 22.55
CA MET A 1 11.67 -8.83 22.75
C MET A 1 11.03 -9.28 21.45
N ASN A 2 10.38 -10.45 21.48
CA ASN A 2 9.71 -11.01 20.30
C ASN A 2 8.39 -10.26 20.09
N THR A 3 8.43 -9.10 19.46
CA THR A 3 7.21 -8.40 19.08
C THR A 3 6.53 -9.22 17.99
N LYS A 4 5.34 -9.73 18.30
CA LYS A 4 4.52 -10.48 17.34
C LYS A 4 4.34 -9.63 16.08
N SER A 5 4.70 -10.16 14.92
CA SER A 5 4.52 -9.49 13.62
C SER A 5 3.07 -9.02 13.45
N ARG A 6 2.89 -7.89 12.82
CA ARG A 6 1.57 -7.32 12.43
C ARG A 6 1.15 -7.71 11.03
N LEU A 7 2.08 -8.27 10.24
CA LEU A 7 1.79 -8.85 8.95
C LEU A 7 1.08 -10.20 9.11
N SER A 8 0.29 -10.57 8.13
CA SER A 8 -0.33 -11.89 8.10
C SER A 8 0.68 -12.99 7.85
N GLN A 9 0.32 -14.22 8.19
CA GLN A 9 1.16 -15.39 7.91
C GLN A 9 1.39 -15.58 6.41
N ALA A 10 0.41 -15.19 5.56
CA ALA A 10 0.53 -15.29 4.11
C ALA A 10 1.61 -14.32 3.58
N VAL A 11 1.60 -13.06 4.01
CA VAL A 11 2.63 -12.07 3.63
C VAL A 11 4.00 -12.48 4.17
N ILE A 12 4.08 -12.95 5.40
CA ILE A 12 5.34 -13.45 5.99
C ILE A 12 5.88 -14.62 5.18
N ALA A 13 5.02 -15.58 4.77
CA ALA A 13 5.44 -16.71 3.95
C ALA A 13 6.02 -16.28 2.60
N LEU A 14 5.42 -15.27 1.94
CA LEU A 14 5.96 -14.69 0.71
C LEU A 14 7.36 -14.10 0.94
N ILE A 15 7.56 -13.37 2.03
CA ILE A 15 8.86 -12.77 2.36
C ILE A 15 9.91 -13.87 2.59
N ILE A 16 9.59 -14.86 3.41
CA ILE A 16 10.53 -15.96 3.75
C ILE A 16 10.85 -16.80 2.53
N SER A 17 9.91 -16.99 1.60
CA SER A 17 10.15 -17.71 0.35
C SER A 17 11.00 -16.94 -0.67
N GLY A 18 11.37 -15.69 -0.39
CA GLY A 18 12.11 -14.83 -1.32
C GLY A 18 11.27 -14.33 -2.49
N ALA A 19 9.96 -14.19 -2.31
CA ALA A 19 9.07 -13.67 -3.34
C ALA A 19 9.46 -12.23 -3.75
N SER A 20 9.15 -11.86 -5.00
CA SER A 20 9.38 -10.51 -5.50
C SER A 20 8.55 -9.47 -4.74
N GLY A 21 9.01 -8.21 -4.71
CA GLY A 21 8.27 -7.10 -4.10
C GLY A 21 6.87 -6.92 -4.68
N GLY A 22 6.69 -7.25 -5.97
CA GLY A 22 5.37 -7.26 -6.61
C GLY A 22 4.44 -8.32 -6.03
N ALA A 23 4.92 -9.54 -5.80
CA ALA A 23 4.15 -10.62 -5.19
C ALA A 23 3.82 -10.31 -3.71
N ILE A 24 4.80 -9.78 -2.96
CA ILE A 24 4.59 -9.34 -1.57
C ILE A 24 3.55 -8.22 -1.52
N LEU A 25 3.67 -7.21 -2.40
CA LEU A 25 2.72 -6.11 -2.48
C LEU A 25 1.30 -6.60 -2.81
N SER A 26 1.16 -7.48 -3.80
CA SER A 26 -0.14 -8.04 -4.19
C SER A 26 -0.79 -8.78 -3.01
N GLY A 27 -0.07 -9.67 -2.33
CA GLY A 27 -0.56 -10.37 -1.14
C GLY A 27 -0.93 -9.41 0.00
N PHE A 28 -0.13 -8.37 0.21
CA PHE A 28 -0.42 -7.35 1.21
C PHE A 28 -1.69 -6.54 0.89
N LEU A 29 -1.87 -6.15 -0.37
CA LEU A 29 -3.04 -5.39 -0.82
C LEU A 29 -4.33 -6.23 -0.81
N ASP A 30 -4.24 -7.55 -1.05
CA ASP A 30 -5.39 -8.48 -0.94
C ASP A 30 -6.06 -8.40 0.42
N GLU A 31 -5.28 -8.16 1.47
CA GLU A 31 -5.78 -8.08 2.84
C GLU A 31 -6.33 -6.69 3.22
N LYS A 32 -5.97 -5.65 2.47
CA LYS A 32 -6.29 -4.26 2.82
C LYS A 32 -7.45 -3.68 2.04
N GLU A 33 -7.53 -4.05 0.79
CA GLU A 33 -8.48 -3.47 -0.15
C GLU A 33 -9.62 -4.46 -0.41
N GLY A 34 -10.86 -4.01 -0.31
CA GLY A 34 -11.99 -4.79 -0.78
C GLY A 34 -11.87 -5.02 -2.29
N ASN A 35 -12.15 -6.25 -2.76
CA ASN A 35 -12.15 -6.57 -4.19
C ASN A 35 -13.59 -6.55 -4.72
N SER A 36 -14.10 -5.36 -5.04
CA SER A 36 -15.48 -5.23 -5.56
C SER A 36 -15.55 -5.52 -7.05
N LEU A 37 -16.29 -6.57 -7.42
CA LEU A 37 -16.52 -6.93 -8.82
C LEU A 37 -17.50 -6.00 -9.54
N LYS A 38 -18.18 -5.11 -8.80
CA LYS A 38 -19.11 -4.10 -9.33
C LYS A 38 -18.57 -2.70 -9.01
N ALA A 39 -18.70 -1.82 -10.00
CA ALA A 39 -18.29 -0.43 -9.81
C ALA A 39 -19.10 0.26 -8.69
N TYR A 40 -18.42 1.00 -7.86
CA TYR A 40 -18.97 1.77 -6.74
C TYR A 40 -18.33 3.17 -6.69
N ARG A 41 -18.88 4.06 -5.88
CA ARG A 41 -18.23 5.32 -5.56
C ARG A 41 -17.44 5.17 -4.26
N ASP A 42 -16.16 5.53 -4.31
CA ASP A 42 -15.32 5.58 -3.12
C ASP A 42 -15.67 6.77 -2.20
N GLY A 43 -14.98 6.89 -1.09
CA GLY A 43 -15.18 7.98 -0.13
C GLY A 43 -14.91 9.38 -0.69
N GLY A 44 -14.19 9.50 -1.80
CA GLY A 44 -13.94 10.72 -2.57
C GLY A 44 -14.95 10.94 -3.70
N GLY A 45 -15.94 10.06 -3.88
CA GLY A 45 -16.95 10.12 -4.94
C GLY A 45 -16.47 9.64 -6.32
N VAL A 46 -15.24 9.12 -6.41
CA VAL A 46 -14.67 8.58 -7.66
C VAL A 46 -15.26 7.19 -7.96
N VAL A 47 -15.64 6.96 -9.22
CA VAL A 47 -16.15 5.64 -9.63
C VAL A 47 -14.98 4.66 -9.72
N THR A 48 -15.06 3.59 -8.95
CA THR A 48 -13.97 2.68 -8.66
C THR A 48 -14.47 1.23 -8.79
N ILE A 49 -13.61 0.30 -9.14
CA ILE A 49 -13.88 -1.14 -9.21
C ILE A 49 -12.67 -1.93 -8.70
N CYS A 50 -12.83 -3.20 -8.42
CA CYS A 50 -11.77 -4.08 -7.91
C CYS A 50 -11.16 -3.50 -6.62
N ARG A 51 -9.84 -3.34 -6.54
CA ARG A 51 -9.11 -2.75 -5.40
C ARG A 51 -8.75 -1.29 -5.66
N GLY A 52 -9.71 -0.45 -5.95
CA GLY A 52 -9.43 0.96 -6.17
C GLY A 52 -9.08 1.33 -7.62
N VAL A 53 -9.32 0.44 -8.59
CA VAL A 53 -9.11 0.71 -9.99
C VAL A 53 -10.10 1.75 -10.49
N THR A 54 -9.61 2.87 -11.00
CA THR A 54 -10.43 3.99 -11.51
C THR A 54 -10.44 4.08 -13.03
N ARG A 55 -9.54 3.35 -13.71
CA ARG A 55 -9.43 3.32 -15.18
C ARG A 55 -9.21 1.90 -15.68
N ILE A 56 -9.89 1.53 -16.76
CA ILE A 56 -9.70 0.29 -17.51
C ILE A 56 -9.26 0.68 -18.92
N ASP A 57 -8.10 0.20 -19.36
CA ASP A 57 -7.51 0.52 -20.68
C ASP A 57 -7.48 2.02 -20.99
N GLY A 58 -7.09 2.83 -19.97
CA GLY A 58 -6.99 4.28 -20.05
C GLY A 58 -8.32 5.04 -19.94
N LYS A 59 -9.47 4.36 -19.96
CA LYS A 59 -10.80 4.98 -19.86
C LYS A 59 -11.30 4.95 -18.41
N PRO A 60 -11.97 6.02 -17.92
CA PRO A 60 -12.56 6.01 -16.59
C PRO A 60 -13.58 4.88 -16.43
N VAL A 61 -13.57 4.24 -15.25
CA VAL A 61 -14.60 3.27 -14.87
C VAL A 61 -15.96 3.95 -14.83
N LYS A 62 -16.99 3.29 -15.35
CA LYS A 62 -18.37 3.80 -15.34
C LYS A 62 -19.21 3.04 -14.31
N MET A 63 -20.16 3.76 -13.69
CA MET A 63 -21.16 3.08 -12.86
C MET A 63 -21.91 2.01 -13.69
N GLY A 64 -22.18 0.87 -13.05
CA GLY A 64 -22.78 -0.28 -13.72
C GLY A 64 -21.76 -1.25 -14.34
N THR A 65 -20.48 -0.90 -14.41
CA THR A 65 -19.43 -1.85 -14.83
C THR A 65 -19.38 -3.02 -13.85
N GLN A 66 -19.35 -4.23 -14.38
CA GLN A 66 -19.16 -5.47 -13.64
C GLN A 66 -18.07 -6.30 -14.33
N LEU A 67 -17.15 -6.83 -13.54
CA LEU A 67 -16.02 -7.65 -13.99
C LEU A 67 -16.05 -9.02 -13.32
N SER A 68 -15.42 -9.99 -13.95
CA SER A 68 -15.11 -11.29 -13.34
C SER A 68 -13.97 -11.16 -12.32
N PRO A 69 -13.81 -12.11 -11.40
CA PRO A 69 -12.65 -12.17 -10.50
C PRO A 69 -11.32 -12.10 -11.27
N ALA A 70 -11.17 -12.88 -12.34
CA ALA A 70 -9.94 -12.92 -13.12
C ALA A 70 -9.61 -11.57 -13.79
N GLU A 71 -10.60 -10.82 -14.26
CA GLU A 71 -10.40 -9.48 -14.80
C GLU A 71 -9.98 -8.49 -13.71
N CYS A 72 -10.58 -8.56 -12.53
CA CYS A 72 -10.14 -7.76 -11.39
C CYS A 72 -8.72 -8.10 -10.94
N ASP A 73 -8.36 -9.38 -10.88
CA ASP A 73 -6.99 -9.80 -10.50
C ASP A 73 -5.96 -9.26 -11.50
N ARG A 74 -6.26 -9.33 -12.81
CA ARG A 74 -5.41 -8.75 -13.85
C ARG A 74 -5.23 -7.24 -13.68
N LEU A 75 -6.30 -6.50 -13.42
CA LEU A 75 -6.25 -5.05 -13.24
C LEU A 75 -5.52 -4.67 -11.96
N ASN A 76 -5.78 -5.38 -10.86
CA ASN A 76 -5.10 -5.19 -9.58
C ASN A 76 -3.59 -5.41 -9.73
N GLN A 77 -3.18 -6.45 -10.49
CA GLN A 77 -1.77 -6.70 -10.78
C GLN A 77 -1.12 -5.57 -11.59
N ILE A 78 -1.82 -5.01 -12.58
CA ILE A 78 -1.33 -3.85 -13.35
C ILE A 78 -1.09 -2.65 -12.42
N GLU A 79 -1.98 -2.37 -11.47
CA GLU A 79 -1.78 -1.26 -10.54
C GLU A 79 -0.63 -1.54 -9.55
N ALA A 80 -0.48 -2.77 -9.09
CA ALA A 80 0.67 -3.18 -8.28
C ALA A 80 1.99 -3.02 -9.04
N ASP A 81 2.04 -3.47 -10.30
CA ASP A 81 3.22 -3.36 -11.16
C ASP A 81 3.60 -1.90 -11.42
N LYS A 82 2.63 -1.02 -11.62
CA LYS A 82 2.85 0.44 -11.73
C LYS A 82 3.47 1.01 -10.45
N ALA A 83 2.99 0.58 -9.28
CA ALA A 83 3.53 1.03 -8.00
C ALA A 83 4.98 0.55 -7.81
N ILE A 84 5.29 -0.70 -8.14
CA ILE A 84 6.65 -1.24 -8.11
C ILE A 84 7.57 -0.51 -9.09
N ALA A 85 7.11 -0.29 -10.32
CA ALA A 85 7.88 0.44 -11.34
C ALA A 85 8.15 1.89 -10.90
N TRP A 86 7.20 2.52 -10.21
CA TRP A 86 7.40 3.85 -9.62
C TRP A 86 8.52 3.83 -8.59
N VAL A 87 8.54 2.88 -7.65
CA VAL A 87 9.60 2.76 -6.64
C VAL A 87 10.96 2.59 -7.32
N LYS A 88 11.09 1.64 -8.25
CA LYS A 88 12.34 1.38 -8.98
C LYS A 88 12.86 2.59 -9.76
N ARG A 89 11.97 3.47 -10.22
CA ARG A 89 12.33 4.69 -10.95
C ARG A 89 12.75 5.84 -10.05
N HIS A 90 12.16 5.96 -8.87
CA HIS A 90 12.26 7.17 -8.06
C HIS A 90 12.99 6.99 -6.73
N VAL A 91 13.32 5.76 -6.35
CA VAL A 91 14.12 5.48 -5.15
C VAL A 91 15.49 4.96 -5.59
N HIS A 92 16.54 5.66 -5.17
CA HIS A 92 17.89 5.47 -5.70
C HIS A 92 18.85 4.78 -4.71
N VAL A 93 18.32 4.25 -3.62
CA VAL A 93 19.08 3.46 -2.65
C VAL A 93 18.82 1.96 -2.86
N PRO A 94 19.78 1.08 -2.54
CA PRO A 94 19.54 -0.36 -2.54
C PRO A 94 18.40 -0.72 -1.60
N LEU A 95 17.46 -1.56 -2.08
CA LEU A 95 16.29 -1.99 -1.34
C LEU A 95 16.11 -3.51 -1.45
N THR A 96 15.66 -4.14 -0.37
CA THR A 96 15.18 -5.52 -0.38
C THR A 96 13.75 -5.59 -0.95
N GLU A 97 13.31 -6.77 -1.36
CA GLU A 97 11.96 -6.96 -1.92
C GLU A 97 10.82 -6.56 -0.95
N PRO A 98 10.88 -6.88 0.37
CA PRO A 98 9.91 -6.36 1.33
C PRO A 98 9.92 -4.82 1.44
N GLN A 99 11.10 -4.20 1.39
CA GLN A 99 11.21 -2.74 1.40
C GLN A 99 10.55 -2.12 0.17
N ILE A 100 10.78 -2.68 -1.01
CA ILE A 100 10.13 -2.25 -2.26
C ILE A 100 8.61 -2.33 -2.11
N ALA A 101 8.08 -3.45 -1.59
CA ALA A 101 6.65 -3.65 -1.38
C ALA A 101 6.05 -2.61 -0.39
N GLY A 102 6.71 -2.39 0.74
CA GLY A 102 6.27 -1.41 1.75
C GLY A 102 6.23 0.02 1.22
N ILE A 103 7.29 0.43 0.48
CA ILE A 103 7.35 1.76 -0.15
C ILE A 103 6.28 1.88 -1.24
N ALA A 104 6.08 0.86 -2.07
CA ALA A 104 5.09 0.85 -3.13
C ALA A 104 3.66 0.96 -2.58
N SER A 105 3.37 0.26 -1.48
CA SER A 105 2.09 0.37 -0.79
C SER A 105 1.85 1.78 -0.25
N PHE A 106 2.82 2.34 0.45
CA PHE A 106 2.66 3.66 1.08
C PHE A 106 2.65 4.79 0.06
N CYS A 107 3.72 4.91 -0.73
CA CYS A 107 3.96 6.06 -1.57
C CYS A 107 3.03 6.15 -2.79
N PRO A 108 3.27 5.40 -3.87
CA PRO A 108 2.47 5.61 -5.08
C PRO A 108 1.06 5.08 -4.95
N TYR A 109 0.86 3.97 -4.21
CA TYR A 109 -0.46 3.32 -4.16
C TYR A 109 -1.43 4.03 -3.21
N ASN A 110 -1.04 4.31 -1.95
CA ASN A 110 -1.95 4.85 -0.95
C ASN A 110 -2.02 6.38 -0.92
N ILE A 111 -0.89 7.07 -0.71
CA ILE A 111 -0.90 8.53 -0.59
C ILE A 111 -0.77 9.26 -1.93
N GLY A 112 -0.34 8.57 -2.97
CA GLY A 112 -0.11 9.08 -4.32
C GLY A 112 1.25 9.76 -4.51
N PRO A 113 1.76 9.74 -5.77
CA PRO A 113 3.10 10.26 -6.11
C PRO A 113 3.35 11.70 -5.65
N SER A 114 2.38 12.61 -5.84
CA SER A 114 2.54 14.03 -5.50
C SER A 114 2.81 14.25 -4.02
N LYS A 115 2.03 13.61 -3.14
CA LYS A 115 2.22 13.69 -1.70
C LYS A 115 3.51 12.99 -1.27
N CYS A 116 3.86 11.89 -1.94
CA CYS A 116 5.10 11.17 -1.66
C CYS A 116 6.32 12.05 -1.92
N PHE A 117 6.44 12.65 -3.10
CA PHE A 117 7.59 13.50 -3.46
C PHE A 117 7.83 14.65 -2.48
N SER A 118 6.77 15.26 -1.97
CA SER A 118 6.87 16.36 -1.00
C SER A 118 7.11 15.92 0.45
N SER A 119 7.09 14.60 0.73
CA SER A 119 7.16 14.08 2.08
C SER A 119 8.58 14.04 2.66
N THR A 120 8.66 14.18 3.98
CA THR A 120 9.91 13.94 4.72
C THR A 120 10.35 12.48 4.60
N PHE A 121 9.40 11.55 4.50
CA PHE A 121 9.65 10.14 4.23
C PHE A 121 10.51 9.95 2.98
N TYR A 122 10.06 10.48 1.84
CA TYR A 122 10.74 10.32 0.55
C TYR A 122 12.13 10.96 0.54
N ARG A 123 12.27 12.15 1.13
CA ARG A 123 13.56 12.82 1.25
C ARG A 123 14.57 12.02 2.06
N LYS A 124 14.16 11.49 3.23
CA LYS A 124 15.02 10.64 4.09
C LYS A 124 15.40 9.35 3.39
N LEU A 125 14.42 8.68 2.75
CA LEU A 125 14.62 7.45 2.01
C LEU A 125 15.70 7.61 0.94
N ASN A 126 15.61 8.63 0.09
CA ASN A 126 16.60 8.88 -0.97
C ASN A 126 17.93 9.46 -0.46
N ALA A 127 17.99 9.94 0.76
CA ALA A 127 19.24 10.28 1.44
C ALA A 127 19.94 9.05 2.08
N GLY A 128 19.35 7.84 1.96
CA GLY A 128 19.85 6.62 2.59
C GLY A 128 19.51 6.48 4.08
N ASP A 129 18.76 7.43 4.64
CA ASP A 129 18.29 7.37 6.03
C ASP A 129 17.02 6.50 6.12
N ILE A 130 17.20 5.18 5.92
CA ILE A 130 16.10 4.20 5.99
C ILE A 130 15.43 4.24 7.38
N LYS A 131 16.22 4.28 8.44
CA LYS A 131 15.70 4.33 9.82
C LYS A 131 14.86 5.59 10.06
N GLY A 132 15.31 6.72 9.57
CA GLY A 132 14.56 7.96 9.64
C GLY A 132 13.31 7.96 8.77
N ALA A 133 13.34 7.32 7.59
CA ALA A 133 12.16 7.12 6.76
C ALA A 133 11.11 6.25 7.48
N CYS A 134 11.53 5.16 8.13
CA CYS A 134 10.68 4.31 8.94
C CYS A 134 9.90 5.10 10.02
N ALA A 135 10.59 6.01 10.70
CA ALA A 135 9.97 6.84 11.75
C ALA A 135 8.93 7.85 11.22
N GLU A 136 8.88 8.07 9.90
CA GLU A 136 7.88 8.96 9.29
C GLU A 136 6.55 8.25 9.00
N LEU A 137 6.56 6.95 8.68
CA LEU A 137 5.35 6.21 8.29
C LEU A 137 4.22 6.31 9.34
N PRO A 138 4.47 6.07 10.66
CA PRO A 138 3.42 6.14 11.68
C PRO A 138 2.78 7.54 11.85
N LYS A 139 3.36 8.59 11.26
CA LYS A 139 2.80 9.95 11.31
C LYS A 139 1.67 10.16 10.30
N TRP A 140 1.53 9.28 9.30
CA TRP A 140 0.53 9.36 8.25
C TRP A 140 -0.78 8.63 8.63
N THR A 141 -1.37 9.08 9.74
CA THR A 141 -2.57 8.50 10.36
C THR A 141 -3.72 9.51 10.44
N ARG A 142 -3.79 10.45 9.49
CA ARG A 142 -4.90 11.39 9.36
C ARG A 142 -5.67 11.14 8.08
N ASP A 143 -6.99 11.19 8.17
CA ASP A 143 -7.90 11.08 7.02
C ASP A 143 -9.06 12.06 7.18
N GLY A 144 -9.34 12.87 6.15
CA GLY A 144 -10.39 13.90 6.19
C GLY A 144 -10.26 14.86 7.37
N GLY A 145 -9.03 15.15 7.85
CA GLY A 145 -8.76 15.98 9.03
C GLY A 145 -8.88 15.25 10.37
N LYS A 146 -9.40 14.02 10.40
CA LYS A 146 -9.52 13.19 11.63
C LYS A 146 -8.18 12.51 11.94
N ASP A 147 -7.84 12.40 13.23
CA ASP A 147 -6.74 11.55 13.68
C ASP A 147 -7.26 10.11 13.86
N CYS A 148 -6.84 9.22 12.95
CA CYS A 148 -7.31 7.84 12.92
C CYS A 148 -6.96 7.04 14.18
N ARG A 149 -5.94 7.46 14.95
CA ARG A 149 -5.57 6.82 16.23
C ARG A 149 -6.69 6.93 17.27
N GLN A 150 -7.52 7.96 17.17
CA GLN A 150 -8.64 8.22 18.07
C GLN A 150 -9.93 7.50 17.66
N THR A 151 -9.93 6.80 16.53
CA THR A 151 -11.16 6.19 15.96
C THR A 151 -11.22 4.68 16.15
N LYS A 152 -10.40 4.09 17.01
CA LYS A 152 -10.40 2.65 17.28
C LYS A 152 -11.76 2.17 17.79
N GLY A 153 -12.33 1.19 17.10
CA GLY A 153 -13.63 0.61 17.46
C GLY A 153 -14.86 1.44 17.03
N GLN A 154 -14.65 2.57 16.34
CA GLN A 154 -15.76 3.36 15.79
C GLN A 154 -16.20 2.79 14.43
N PRO A 155 -17.52 2.65 14.16
CA PRO A 155 -18.01 2.09 12.90
C PRO A 155 -17.52 2.84 11.65
N ASP A 156 -17.49 4.18 11.73
CA ASP A 156 -17.05 5.06 10.63
C ASP A 156 -15.61 5.58 10.86
N GLY A 157 -14.82 4.83 11.61
CA GLY A 157 -13.46 5.20 11.97
C GLY A 157 -12.43 4.81 10.90
N CYS A 158 -11.34 5.57 10.86
CA CYS A 158 -10.22 5.31 9.94
C CYS A 158 -9.05 4.56 10.61
N TYR A 159 -9.28 3.85 11.72
CA TYR A 159 -8.19 3.15 12.46
C TYR A 159 -7.44 2.12 11.61
N GLY A 160 -8.04 1.62 10.53
CA GLY A 160 -7.38 0.78 9.54
C GLY A 160 -6.11 1.42 8.95
N GLN A 161 -6.07 2.75 8.84
CA GLN A 161 -4.87 3.48 8.39
C GLN A 161 -3.72 3.35 9.39
N VAL A 162 -3.99 3.32 10.68
CA VAL A 162 -2.97 3.11 11.72
C VAL A 162 -2.35 1.73 11.56
N ILE A 163 -3.19 0.71 11.44
CA ILE A 163 -2.75 -0.69 11.24
C ILE A 163 -1.92 -0.79 9.95
N ARG A 164 -2.38 -0.16 8.87
CA ARG A 164 -1.68 -0.15 7.58
C ARG A 164 -0.29 0.48 7.71
N ARG A 165 -0.17 1.64 8.36
CA ARG A 165 1.15 2.30 8.59
C ARG A 165 2.10 1.43 9.39
N ASP A 166 1.59 0.77 10.42
CA ASP A 166 2.39 -0.14 11.24
C ASP A 166 2.94 -1.32 10.42
N GLN A 167 2.12 -1.88 9.54
CA GLN A 167 2.49 -3.00 8.67
C GLN A 167 3.44 -2.58 7.55
N GLU A 168 3.22 -1.42 6.93
CA GLU A 168 4.15 -0.84 5.95
C GLU A 168 5.51 -0.49 6.59
N THR A 169 5.48 -0.03 7.86
CA THR A 169 6.71 0.17 8.64
C THR A 169 7.43 -1.16 8.85
N GLU A 170 6.72 -2.23 9.16
CA GLU A 170 7.31 -3.55 9.33
C GLU A 170 7.91 -4.09 8.04
N LEU A 171 7.24 -3.91 6.87
CA LEU A 171 7.80 -4.28 5.57
C LEU A 171 9.11 -3.52 5.26
N LEU A 172 9.14 -2.21 5.56
CA LEU A 172 10.31 -1.38 5.27
C LEU A 172 11.47 -1.59 6.25
N CYS A 173 11.18 -1.84 7.51
CA CYS A 173 12.12 -1.73 8.62
C CYS A 173 12.32 -3.03 9.40
N GLY A 174 11.56 -4.06 9.07
CA GLY A 174 11.69 -5.38 9.68
C GLY A 174 13.01 -6.06 9.29
N GLU A 175 13.57 -6.82 10.20
CA GLU A 175 14.73 -7.68 9.94
C GLU A 175 14.25 -8.95 9.22
N TRP A 176 14.06 -8.84 7.92
CA TRP A 176 13.72 -9.99 7.06
C TRP A 176 15.02 -10.66 6.66
N GLY A 177 15.33 -11.80 7.25
CA GLY A 177 16.59 -12.53 7.16
C GLY A 177 17.35 -12.34 5.85
N GLN A 178 18.54 -11.78 5.98
CA GLN A 178 19.54 -11.71 4.91
C GLN A 178 20.24 -13.05 4.79
#